data_14520c6413e827277af37227e12f516d
#
_entry.id   14520c6413e827277af37227e12f516d
#
_cell.length_a   1.000
_cell.length_b   1.000
_cell.length_c   1.000
_cell.angle_alpha   90.00
_cell.angle_beta   90.00
_cell.angle_gamma   90.00
#
_symmetry.space_group_name_H-M   'P 1'
#
loop_
_entity.id
_entity.type
_entity.pdbx_description
1 polymer ?
#
loop_
_entity_poly.entity_id
_entity_poly.type
_entity_poly.pdbx_seq_one_letter_code
_entity_poly.pdbx_strand_id
1 'polypeptide(L)'
;MKTKDTVMEKEEMKNPLRSAQTMDSRRMAGARALWRANGMKKEQMGRPVIAIANSFTQFVPGHVHLHRVGQIVKSEVEALGCFAAEFNTIAIDDGIAMGHDGMLYSLPSREIIADSVEYMVNADKADALVCISNCDKITPGMLMAAMRLNIPTIFVSGGPMEAGNFRGRGVDLIDTMVMSADASVSDADVQELEGCACPGCGSCS
;
A
#
# COMPACT_ATOMS: atom_id res chain seq x y z
N MET A 1 -34.63 36.88 -38.98
CA MET A 1 -33.38 36.59 -38.24
C MET A 1 -33.74 35.58 -37.20
N LYS A 2 -33.46 34.30 -37.42
CA LYS A 2 -33.75 33.21 -36.47
C LYS A 2 -32.47 32.97 -35.68
N THR A 3 -32.48 33.30 -34.42
CA THR A 3 -31.45 32.96 -33.45
C THR A 3 -31.38 31.42 -33.28
N LYS A 4 -30.26 30.87 -33.67
CA LYS A 4 -29.93 29.48 -33.35
C LYS A 4 -29.53 29.40 -31.88
N ASP A 5 -30.48 29.03 -31.05
CA ASP A 5 -30.15 28.59 -29.68
C ASP A 5 -29.41 27.26 -29.83
N THR A 6 -28.10 27.33 -29.61
CA THR A 6 -27.27 26.14 -29.52
C THR A 6 -27.54 25.52 -28.17
N VAL A 7 -28.44 24.58 -28.09
CA VAL A 7 -28.62 23.67 -26.97
C VAL A 7 -27.35 22.85 -26.91
N MET A 8 -26.48 23.19 -25.97
CA MET A 8 -25.44 22.26 -25.52
C MET A 8 -26.17 21.11 -24.85
N GLU A 9 -26.42 20.03 -25.59
CA GLU A 9 -26.82 18.75 -25.01
C GLU A 9 -25.75 18.39 -23.99
N LYS A 10 -26.15 18.31 -22.71
CA LYS A 10 -25.37 17.66 -21.68
C LYS A 10 -25.23 16.20 -22.13
N GLU A 11 -24.05 15.84 -22.64
CA GLU A 11 -23.69 14.43 -22.75
C GLU A 11 -23.79 13.86 -21.32
N GLU A 12 -24.86 13.11 -21.04
CA GLU A 12 -24.98 12.30 -19.85
C GLU A 12 -23.75 11.41 -19.79
N MET A 13 -22.93 11.56 -18.74
CA MET A 13 -21.81 10.67 -18.51
C MET A 13 -22.39 9.25 -18.37
N LYS A 14 -22.26 8.46 -19.41
CA LYS A 14 -22.75 7.08 -19.49
C LYS A 14 -22.05 6.13 -18.51
N ASN A 15 -20.98 6.58 -17.87
CA ASN A 15 -20.17 5.78 -16.96
C ASN A 15 -19.99 6.50 -15.62
N PRO A 16 -20.51 5.98 -14.50
CA PRO A 16 -20.39 6.58 -13.17
C PRO A 16 -18.98 6.45 -12.56
N LEU A 17 -18.04 5.77 -13.23
CA LEU A 17 -16.68 5.58 -12.75
C LEU A 17 -15.91 6.89 -12.73
N ARG A 18 -15.08 7.08 -11.70
CA ARG A 18 -14.17 8.24 -11.59
C ARG A 18 -13.17 8.26 -12.74
N SER A 19 -12.66 7.08 -13.12
CA SER A 19 -11.70 6.88 -14.21
C SER A 19 -12.23 7.29 -15.59
N ALA A 20 -13.56 7.38 -15.77
CA ALA A 20 -14.18 7.92 -16.98
C ALA A 20 -13.65 9.32 -17.34
N GLN A 21 -13.29 10.13 -16.34
CA GLN A 21 -12.68 11.46 -16.54
C GLN A 21 -11.36 11.41 -17.30
N THR A 22 -10.64 10.29 -17.26
CA THR A 22 -9.36 10.08 -17.97
C THR A 22 -9.52 9.33 -19.28
N MET A 23 -10.74 8.84 -19.61
CA MET A 23 -10.94 7.90 -20.72
C MET A 23 -12.02 8.32 -21.73
N ASP A 24 -13.14 8.94 -21.30
CA ASP A 24 -14.37 8.96 -22.10
C ASP A 24 -14.44 10.03 -23.20
N SER A 25 -13.66 11.06 -23.17
CA SER A 25 -13.75 12.12 -24.18
C SER A 25 -12.64 12.05 -25.24
N ARG A 26 -12.88 12.65 -26.40
CA ARG A 26 -11.84 12.80 -27.42
C ARG A 26 -10.62 13.57 -26.90
N ARG A 27 -10.82 14.50 -25.97
CA ARG A 27 -9.75 15.27 -25.33
C ARG A 27 -8.80 14.40 -24.52
N MET A 28 -9.28 13.25 -24.02
CA MET A 28 -8.50 12.32 -23.21
C MET A 28 -7.69 11.30 -24.05
N ALA A 29 -7.55 11.52 -25.35
CA ALA A 29 -6.76 10.63 -26.21
C ALA A 29 -5.30 10.48 -25.73
N GLY A 30 -4.68 11.56 -25.21
CA GLY A 30 -3.36 11.51 -24.61
C GLY A 30 -3.29 10.64 -23.36
N ALA A 31 -4.24 10.80 -22.45
CA ALA A 31 -4.33 9.97 -21.24
C ALA A 31 -4.54 8.49 -21.59
N ARG A 32 -5.43 8.19 -22.55
CA ARG A 32 -5.61 6.80 -23.03
C ARG A 32 -4.37 6.21 -23.67
N ALA A 33 -3.56 7.02 -24.36
CA ALA A 33 -2.29 6.57 -24.91
C ALA A 33 -1.32 6.16 -23.80
N LEU A 34 -1.26 6.93 -22.70
CA LEU A 34 -0.44 6.61 -21.51
C LEU A 34 -0.97 5.38 -20.77
N TRP A 35 -2.28 5.25 -20.58
CA TRP A 35 -2.87 4.03 -20.00
C TRP A 35 -2.49 2.77 -20.80
N ARG A 36 -2.52 2.86 -22.14
CA ARG A 36 -2.09 1.75 -23.02
C ARG A 36 -0.59 1.46 -22.90
N ALA A 37 0.24 2.49 -22.81
CA ALA A 37 1.68 2.33 -22.57
C ALA A 37 1.98 1.65 -21.23
N ASN A 38 1.12 1.86 -20.21
CA ASN A 38 1.18 1.18 -18.93
C ASN A 38 0.60 -0.26 -18.97
N GLY A 39 0.18 -0.75 -20.14
CA GLY A 39 -0.31 -2.12 -20.33
C GLY A 39 -1.82 -2.29 -20.28
N MET A 40 -2.61 -1.21 -20.16
CA MET A 40 -4.07 -1.31 -20.20
C MET A 40 -4.53 -1.83 -21.57
N LYS A 41 -5.25 -2.95 -21.55
CA LYS A 41 -5.81 -3.58 -22.76
C LYS A 41 -7.05 -2.83 -23.24
N LYS A 42 -7.41 -3.03 -24.51
CA LYS A 42 -8.60 -2.40 -25.10
C LYS A 42 -9.88 -2.77 -24.36
N GLU A 43 -9.97 -4.00 -23.90
CA GLU A 43 -11.12 -4.57 -23.20
C GLU A 43 -11.29 -4.00 -21.78
N GLN A 44 -10.22 -3.43 -21.22
CA GLN A 44 -10.23 -2.79 -19.91
C GLN A 44 -10.61 -1.30 -19.98
N MET A 45 -10.62 -0.70 -21.16
CA MET A 45 -11.07 0.68 -21.34
C MET A 45 -12.54 0.82 -20.93
N GLY A 46 -12.85 1.77 -20.06
CA GLY A 46 -14.20 1.94 -19.51
C GLY A 46 -14.59 0.93 -18.42
N ARG A 47 -13.67 0.06 -18.01
CA ARG A 47 -13.80 -0.79 -16.81
C ARG A 47 -13.15 -0.08 -15.62
N PRO A 48 -13.45 -0.49 -14.38
CA PRO A 48 -12.85 0.12 -13.21
C PRO A 48 -11.33 0.09 -13.22
N VAL A 49 -10.73 1.20 -12.79
CA VAL A 49 -9.31 1.31 -12.47
C VAL A 49 -9.13 1.14 -10.97
N ILE A 50 -8.42 0.10 -10.57
CA ILE A 50 -8.17 -0.24 -9.17
C ILE A 50 -6.75 0.17 -8.83
N ALA A 51 -6.60 1.13 -7.91
CA ALA A 51 -5.31 1.48 -7.36
C ALA A 51 -4.89 0.43 -6.31
N ILE A 52 -3.63 0.02 -6.33
CA ILE A 52 -3.03 -0.83 -5.31
C ILE A 52 -1.94 0.00 -4.63
N ALA A 53 -2.23 0.49 -3.42
CA ALA A 53 -1.25 1.14 -2.58
C ALA A 53 -0.51 0.08 -1.77
N ASN A 54 0.76 -0.15 -2.08
CA ASN A 54 1.60 -1.14 -1.42
C ASN A 54 2.65 -0.44 -0.56
N SER A 55 3.00 -1.01 0.57
CA SER A 55 4.07 -0.54 1.44
C SER A 55 5.31 -1.43 1.42
N PHE A 56 5.52 -2.17 0.32
CA PHE A 56 6.72 -2.97 0.13
C PHE A 56 7.99 -2.15 0.32
N THR A 57 8.91 -2.69 1.11
CA THR A 57 10.28 -2.21 1.24
C THR A 57 11.16 -3.33 1.76
N GLN A 58 12.48 -3.26 1.48
CA GLN A 58 13.47 -4.18 2.05
C GLN A 58 14.02 -3.71 3.41
N PHE A 59 13.68 -2.50 3.85
CA PHE A 59 14.08 -2.00 5.16
C PHE A 59 13.23 -2.55 6.31
N VAL A 60 12.07 -3.12 6.02
CA VAL A 60 11.13 -3.59 7.04
C VAL A 60 10.86 -5.07 6.83
N PRO A 61 11.26 -5.97 7.76
CA PRO A 61 11.05 -7.41 7.62
C PRO A 61 9.58 -7.77 7.37
N GLY A 62 8.65 -7.07 8.02
CA GLY A 62 7.22 -7.22 7.82
C GLY A 62 6.70 -6.83 6.46
N HIS A 63 7.50 -6.19 5.61
CA HIS A 63 7.08 -5.65 4.32
C HIS A 63 7.80 -6.27 3.11
N VAL A 64 8.84 -7.07 3.32
CA VAL A 64 9.63 -7.66 2.22
C VAL A 64 8.77 -8.51 1.29
N HIS A 65 7.86 -9.31 1.82
CA HIS A 65 6.99 -10.19 1.06
C HIS A 65 5.81 -9.47 0.38
N LEU A 66 5.52 -8.21 0.75
CA LEU A 66 4.39 -7.46 0.21
C LEU A 66 4.54 -7.19 -1.29
N HIS A 67 5.76 -7.20 -1.83
CA HIS A 67 5.95 -7.18 -3.28
C HIS A 67 5.22 -8.35 -3.97
N ARG A 68 5.39 -9.57 -3.46
CA ARG A 68 4.71 -10.75 -4.00
C ARG A 68 3.19 -10.67 -3.80
N VAL A 69 2.75 -10.19 -2.65
CA VAL A 69 1.32 -9.99 -2.37
C VAL A 69 0.71 -9.02 -3.37
N GLY A 70 1.41 -7.90 -3.67
CA GLY A 70 0.99 -6.93 -4.68
C GLY A 70 0.79 -7.56 -6.06
N GLN A 71 1.72 -8.41 -6.49
CA GLN A 71 1.61 -9.10 -7.78
C GLN A 71 0.42 -10.08 -7.84
N ILE A 72 0.14 -10.78 -6.74
CA ILE A 72 -1.04 -11.66 -6.63
C ILE A 72 -2.32 -10.83 -6.73
N VAL A 73 -2.44 -9.77 -5.92
CA VAL A 73 -3.61 -8.88 -5.93
C VAL A 73 -3.83 -8.28 -7.33
N LYS A 74 -2.76 -7.80 -7.96
CA LYS A 74 -2.82 -7.28 -9.32
C LYS A 74 -3.37 -8.32 -10.31
N SER A 75 -2.85 -9.53 -10.26
CA SER A 75 -3.29 -10.63 -11.13
C SER A 75 -4.77 -10.96 -10.96
N GLU A 76 -5.26 -11.02 -9.71
CA GLU A 76 -6.66 -11.30 -9.41
C GLU A 76 -7.59 -10.18 -9.89
N VAL A 77 -7.22 -8.93 -9.69
CA VAL A 77 -7.98 -7.78 -10.19
C VAL A 77 -8.06 -7.78 -11.72
N GLU A 78 -6.95 -8.08 -12.39
CA GLU A 78 -6.89 -8.14 -13.86
C GLU A 78 -7.68 -9.33 -14.41
N ALA A 79 -7.74 -10.45 -13.69
CA ALA A 79 -8.58 -11.61 -14.05
C ALA A 79 -10.08 -11.28 -14.05
N LEU A 80 -10.51 -10.30 -13.26
CA LEU A 80 -11.87 -9.75 -13.25
C LEU A 80 -12.14 -8.75 -14.40
N GLY A 81 -11.17 -8.50 -15.27
CA GLY A 81 -11.27 -7.58 -16.39
C GLY A 81 -11.12 -6.11 -16.01
N CYS A 82 -10.72 -5.79 -14.78
CA CYS A 82 -10.37 -4.45 -14.34
C CYS A 82 -8.90 -4.12 -14.69
N PHE A 83 -8.54 -2.86 -14.65
CA PHE A 83 -7.13 -2.46 -14.73
C PHE A 83 -6.58 -2.21 -13.33
N ALA A 84 -5.48 -2.86 -12.98
CA ALA A 84 -4.81 -2.69 -11.70
C ALA A 84 -3.53 -1.87 -11.86
N ALA A 85 -3.42 -0.76 -11.11
CA ALA A 85 -2.26 0.11 -11.07
C ALA A 85 -1.65 0.09 -9.66
N GLU A 86 -0.45 -0.50 -9.53
CA GLU A 86 0.27 -0.56 -8.26
C GLU A 86 1.25 0.59 -8.12
N PHE A 87 1.32 1.16 -6.92
CA PHE A 87 2.35 2.11 -6.50
C PHE A 87 2.72 1.86 -5.04
N ASN A 88 3.91 2.33 -4.63
CA ASN A 88 4.38 2.16 -3.27
C ASN A 88 4.31 3.45 -2.46
N THR A 89 3.98 3.31 -1.17
CA THR A 89 4.28 4.32 -0.15
C THR A 89 5.60 4.00 0.54
N ILE A 90 6.05 4.93 1.40
CA ILE A 90 7.13 4.65 2.33
C ILE A 90 6.64 3.74 3.47
N ALA A 91 7.57 3.05 4.13
CA ALA A 91 7.34 2.34 5.37
C ALA A 91 8.57 2.50 6.25
N ILE A 92 8.36 2.84 7.53
CA ILE A 92 9.39 2.96 8.55
C ILE A 92 9.16 1.87 9.57
N ASP A 93 10.21 1.11 9.86
CA ASP A 93 10.19 0.07 10.89
C ASP A 93 10.49 0.68 12.26
N ASP A 94 9.52 0.64 13.16
CA ASP A 94 9.70 1.10 14.53
C ASP A 94 10.75 0.27 15.26
N GLY A 95 10.80 -1.04 15.03
CA GLY A 95 11.76 -1.93 15.65
C GLY A 95 13.21 -1.55 15.34
N ILE A 96 13.51 -1.21 14.08
CA ILE A 96 14.84 -0.76 13.67
C ILE A 96 15.10 0.69 14.10
N ALA A 97 14.08 1.55 14.11
CA ALA A 97 14.21 2.97 14.47
C ALA A 97 14.27 3.20 15.99
N MET A 98 13.81 2.24 16.79
CA MET A 98 13.72 2.36 18.25
C MET A 98 15.10 2.50 18.88
N GLY A 99 15.21 3.37 19.90
CA GLY A 99 16.45 3.59 20.65
C GLY A 99 17.39 4.66 20.05
N HIS A 100 17.06 5.25 18.91
CA HIS A 100 17.81 6.37 18.32
C HIS A 100 16.88 7.42 17.66
N ASP A 101 17.43 8.47 17.09
CA ASP A 101 16.68 9.60 16.53
C ASP A 101 15.83 9.23 15.29
N GLY A 102 16.06 8.10 14.66
CA GLY A 102 15.22 7.55 13.60
C GLY A 102 13.75 7.39 14.02
N MET A 103 13.47 7.16 15.30
CA MET A 103 12.12 7.03 15.81
C MET A 103 11.28 8.32 15.69
N LEU A 104 11.92 9.49 15.53
CA LEU A 104 11.24 10.76 15.29
C LEU A 104 10.50 10.80 13.95
N TYR A 105 10.87 9.92 13.01
CA TYR A 105 10.26 9.83 11.67
C TYR A 105 9.10 8.85 11.60
N SER A 106 8.96 7.94 12.57
CA SER A 106 7.94 6.89 12.54
C SER A 106 6.52 7.48 12.58
N LEU A 107 6.14 8.15 13.66
CA LEU A 107 4.80 8.67 13.83
C LEU A 107 4.39 9.69 12.75
N PRO A 108 5.22 10.68 12.38
CA PRO A 108 4.89 11.62 11.31
C PRO A 108 4.72 10.97 9.92
N SER A 109 5.30 9.79 9.70
CA SER A 109 5.18 9.10 8.42
C SER A 109 3.74 8.75 8.05
N ARG A 110 2.82 8.62 9.02
CA ARG A 110 1.40 8.38 8.76
C ARG A 110 0.78 9.44 7.86
N GLU A 111 1.09 10.73 8.12
CA GLU A 111 0.57 11.83 7.30
C GLU A 111 1.13 11.77 5.87
N ILE A 112 2.43 11.51 5.74
CA ILE A 112 3.08 11.41 4.42
C ILE A 112 2.49 10.23 3.62
N ILE A 113 2.25 9.10 4.28
CA ILE A 113 1.60 7.94 3.65
C ILE A 113 0.19 8.31 3.22
N ALA A 114 -0.61 8.92 4.12
CA ALA A 114 -1.97 9.33 3.82
C ALA A 114 -2.03 10.30 2.64
N ASP A 115 -1.19 11.33 2.65
CA ASP A 115 -1.11 12.32 1.59
C ASP A 115 -0.70 11.68 0.26
N SER A 116 0.35 10.83 0.25
CA SER A 116 0.84 10.20 -0.98
C SER A 116 -0.23 9.32 -1.63
N VAL A 117 -0.96 8.53 -0.85
CA VAL A 117 -2.05 7.67 -1.35
C VAL A 117 -3.21 8.51 -1.87
N GLU A 118 -3.61 9.55 -1.13
CA GLU A 118 -4.67 10.46 -1.54
C GLU A 118 -4.33 11.16 -2.86
N TYR A 119 -3.10 11.67 -3.02
CA TYR A 119 -2.64 12.34 -4.24
C TYR A 119 -2.67 11.40 -5.44
N MET A 120 -2.07 10.22 -5.33
CA MET A 120 -2.03 9.25 -6.44
C MET A 120 -3.44 8.86 -6.88
N VAL A 121 -4.30 8.48 -5.95
CA VAL A 121 -5.66 8.01 -6.26
C VAL A 121 -6.54 9.12 -6.84
N ASN A 122 -6.42 10.34 -6.33
CA ASN A 122 -7.19 11.48 -6.83
C ASN A 122 -6.69 12.00 -8.17
N ALA A 123 -5.36 12.06 -8.39
CA ALA A 123 -4.78 12.53 -9.63
C ALA A 123 -5.12 11.59 -10.80
N ASP A 124 -5.00 10.29 -10.59
CA ASP A 124 -5.23 9.26 -11.62
C ASP A 124 -6.68 8.79 -11.70
N LYS A 125 -7.56 9.35 -10.84
CA LYS A 125 -9.00 9.06 -10.83
C LYS A 125 -9.33 7.58 -10.67
N ALA A 126 -8.58 6.84 -9.84
CA ALA A 126 -8.91 5.46 -9.57
C ALA A 126 -10.31 5.31 -8.93
N ASP A 127 -10.99 4.22 -9.25
CA ASP A 127 -12.38 3.96 -8.85
C ASP A 127 -12.48 3.28 -7.50
N ALA A 128 -11.48 2.48 -7.17
CA ALA A 128 -11.35 1.79 -5.88
C ALA A 128 -9.89 1.64 -5.49
N LEU A 129 -9.66 1.31 -4.23
CA LEU A 129 -8.33 1.21 -3.63
C LEU A 129 -8.15 -0.14 -2.93
N VAL A 130 -7.02 -0.79 -3.17
CA VAL A 130 -6.51 -1.89 -2.34
C VAL A 130 -5.30 -1.40 -1.58
N CYS A 131 -5.33 -1.47 -0.26
CA CYS A 131 -4.21 -1.13 0.61
C CYS A 131 -3.50 -2.42 1.05
N ILE A 132 -2.22 -2.56 0.73
CA ILE A 132 -1.39 -3.69 1.16
C ILE A 132 -0.40 -3.16 2.19
N SER A 133 -0.58 -3.55 3.45
CA SER A 133 0.18 -2.98 4.55
C SER A 133 0.39 -3.95 5.70
N ASN A 134 1.38 -3.62 6.49
CA ASN A 134 1.64 -4.12 7.84
C ASN A 134 2.04 -2.95 8.73
N CYS A 135 2.38 -3.25 9.97
CA CYS A 135 2.91 -2.33 10.97
C CYS A 135 1.94 -1.21 11.40
N ASP A 136 2.21 -0.70 12.60
CA ASP A 136 1.31 0.13 13.39
C ASP A 136 1.25 1.61 12.97
N LYS A 137 2.15 2.07 12.09
CA LYS A 137 2.11 3.43 11.53
C LYS A 137 1.64 3.44 10.07
N ILE A 138 1.99 2.41 9.31
CA ILE A 138 1.70 2.34 7.88
C ILE A 138 0.21 2.05 7.64
N THR A 139 -0.34 1.05 8.32
CA THR A 139 -1.76 0.69 8.20
C THR A 139 -2.68 1.86 8.57
N PRO A 140 -2.48 2.57 9.71
CA PRO A 140 -3.26 3.78 10.00
C PRO A 140 -3.08 4.90 8.97
N GLY A 141 -1.87 5.10 8.43
CA GLY A 141 -1.65 6.08 7.35
C GLY A 141 -2.51 5.79 6.11
N MET A 142 -2.54 4.54 5.67
CA MET A 142 -3.40 4.12 4.57
C MET A 142 -4.89 4.22 4.91
N LEU A 143 -5.29 3.93 6.17
CA LEU A 143 -6.67 4.08 6.63
C LEU A 143 -7.11 5.55 6.60
N MET A 144 -6.25 6.47 7.01
CA MET A 144 -6.50 7.92 6.89
C MET A 144 -6.76 8.31 5.44
N ALA A 145 -5.93 7.85 4.49
CA ALA A 145 -6.15 8.09 3.07
C ALA A 145 -7.48 7.52 2.58
N ALA A 146 -7.81 6.28 2.94
CA ALA A 146 -9.06 5.63 2.57
C ALA A 146 -10.28 6.43 3.03
N MET A 147 -10.25 6.94 4.26
CA MET A 147 -11.33 7.78 4.80
C MET A 147 -11.45 9.14 4.09
N ARG A 148 -10.32 9.76 3.74
CA ARG A 148 -10.30 11.03 2.99
C ARG A 148 -10.82 10.85 1.56
N LEU A 149 -10.44 9.76 0.91
CA LEU A 149 -10.85 9.43 -0.45
C LEU A 149 -12.33 9.07 -0.59
N ASN A 150 -12.90 8.43 0.44
CA ASN A 150 -14.29 7.98 0.47
C ASN A 150 -14.71 7.21 -0.80
N ILE A 151 -13.88 6.26 -1.22
CA ILE A 151 -14.13 5.33 -2.33
C ILE A 151 -14.11 3.90 -1.79
N PRO A 152 -14.65 2.91 -2.53
CA PRO A 152 -14.53 1.51 -2.13
C PRO A 152 -13.07 1.13 -1.86
N THR A 153 -12.79 0.65 -0.66
CA THR A 153 -11.43 0.33 -0.23
C THR A 153 -11.41 -1.01 0.51
N ILE A 154 -10.40 -1.82 0.23
CA ILE A 154 -10.13 -3.07 0.96
C ILE A 154 -8.68 -3.10 1.43
N PHE A 155 -8.45 -3.71 2.59
CA PHE A 155 -7.13 -3.90 3.16
C PHE A 155 -6.69 -5.37 3.02
N VAL A 156 -5.45 -5.55 2.59
CA VAL A 156 -4.75 -6.84 2.55
C VAL A 156 -3.59 -6.75 3.52
N SER A 157 -3.70 -7.43 4.65
CA SER A 157 -2.62 -7.48 5.64
C SER A 157 -1.55 -8.47 5.22
N GLY A 158 -0.29 -8.12 5.42
CA GLY A 158 0.83 -9.04 5.25
C GLY A 158 0.93 -10.09 6.36
N GLY A 159 0.18 -9.92 7.45
CA GLY A 159 0.16 -10.84 8.59
C GLY A 159 1.31 -10.65 9.58
N PRO A 160 1.22 -11.33 10.74
CA PRO A 160 2.26 -11.32 11.77
C PRO A 160 3.45 -12.20 11.35
N MET A 161 4.60 -11.93 11.96
CA MET A 161 5.77 -12.81 11.92
C MET A 161 5.56 -14.01 12.84
N GLU A 162 6.03 -15.18 12.43
CA GLU A 162 6.08 -16.34 13.32
C GLU A 162 7.08 -16.11 14.45
N ALA A 163 6.79 -16.63 15.64
CA ALA A 163 7.72 -16.58 16.75
C ALA A 163 8.98 -17.39 16.43
N GLY A 164 10.12 -16.85 16.82
CA GLY A 164 11.38 -17.57 16.79
C GLY A 164 11.45 -18.66 17.86
N ASN A 165 12.52 -19.44 17.84
CA ASN A 165 12.74 -20.48 18.85
C ASN A 165 14.15 -20.33 19.44
N PHE A 166 14.21 -19.94 20.71
CA PHE A 166 15.45 -19.89 21.47
C PHE A 166 15.44 -21.00 22.53
N ARG A 167 16.23 -22.03 22.30
CA ARG A 167 16.41 -23.19 23.22
C ARG A 167 15.08 -23.84 23.63
N GLY A 168 14.15 -23.99 22.71
CA GLY A 168 12.84 -24.60 22.95
C GLY A 168 11.76 -23.67 23.48
N ARG A 169 12.06 -22.37 23.67
CA ARG A 169 11.11 -21.31 24.03
C ARG A 169 10.78 -20.46 22.81
N GLY A 170 9.50 -20.14 22.59
CA GLY A 170 9.08 -19.12 21.62
C GLY A 170 9.59 -17.75 22.04
N VAL A 171 10.16 -17.02 21.09
CA VAL A 171 10.74 -15.68 21.31
C VAL A 171 10.41 -14.75 20.14
N ASP A 172 10.47 -13.46 20.39
CA ASP A 172 10.23 -12.42 19.39
C ASP A 172 11.22 -11.25 19.56
N LEU A 173 10.96 -10.15 18.84
CA LEU A 173 11.74 -8.91 18.94
C LEU A 173 11.79 -8.38 20.37
N ILE A 174 10.67 -8.40 21.08
CA ILE A 174 10.58 -7.83 22.43
C ILE A 174 11.41 -8.66 23.43
N ASP A 175 11.35 -10.00 23.33
CA ASP A 175 12.22 -10.88 24.13
C ASP A 175 13.69 -10.54 23.91
N THR A 176 14.09 -10.26 22.67
CA THR A 176 15.48 -9.87 22.33
C THR A 176 15.86 -8.55 23.00
N MET A 177 14.99 -7.56 22.97
CA MET A 177 15.23 -6.26 23.60
C MET A 177 15.32 -6.38 25.12
N VAL A 178 14.44 -7.16 25.74
CA VAL A 178 14.43 -7.38 27.21
C VAL A 178 15.68 -8.12 27.65
N MET A 179 16.04 -9.21 26.95
CA MET A 179 17.23 -9.99 27.30
C MET A 179 18.52 -9.20 27.08
N SER A 180 18.62 -8.39 26.06
CA SER A 180 19.79 -7.53 25.80
C SER A 180 20.00 -6.45 26.87
N ALA A 181 18.93 -6.05 27.57
CA ALA A 181 19.00 -5.06 28.64
C ALA A 181 19.36 -5.70 30.00
N ASP A 182 19.30 -7.01 30.11
CA ASP A 182 19.63 -7.73 31.35
C ASP A 182 21.15 -8.00 31.42
N ALA A 183 21.85 -7.32 32.34
CA ALA A 183 23.28 -7.46 32.51
C ALA A 183 23.72 -8.88 33.02
N SER A 184 22.79 -9.74 33.44
CA SER A 184 23.08 -11.13 33.79
C SER A 184 23.11 -12.09 32.59
N VAL A 185 22.60 -11.67 31.45
CA VAL A 185 22.63 -12.44 30.17
C VAL A 185 23.95 -12.22 29.47
N SER A 186 24.58 -13.30 29.03
CA SER A 186 25.87 -13.20 28.33
C SER A 186 25.71 -12.66 26.92
N ASP A 187 26.73 -11.95 26.39
CA ASP A 187 26.74 -11.48 24.99
C ASP A 187 26.57 -12.63 23.99
N ALA A 188 27.07 -13.84 24.34
CA ALA A 188 26.91 -15.02 23.49
C ALA A 188 25.44 -15.49 23.43
N ASP A 189 24.70 -15.41 24.53
CA ASP A 189 23.27 -15.74 24.53
C ASP A 189 22.45 -14.70 23.80
N VAL A 190 22.79 -13.42 23.93
CA VAL A 190 22.14 -12.35 23.16
C VAL A 190 22.36 -12.55 21.66
N GLN A 191 23.58 -12.86 21.23
CA GLN A 191 23.91 -13.11 19.83
C GLN A 191 23.19 -14.35 19.26
N GLU A 192 23.06 -15.41 20.04
CA GLU A 192 22.27 -16.60 19.64
C GLU A 192 20.79 -16.24 19.48
N LEU A 193 20.23 -15.45 20.40
CA LEU A 193 18.86 -14.99 20.37
C LEU A 193 18.57 -14.10 19.12
N GLU A 194 19.45 -13.13 18.83
CA GLU A 194 19.36 -12.29 17.62
C GLU A 194 19.24 -13.13 16.34
N GLY A 195 19.92 -14.27 16.28
CA GLY A 195 19.90 -15.16 15.13
C GLY A 195 18.59 -15.94 14.94
N CYS A 196 17.73 -16.01 15.96
CA CYS A 196 16.53 -16.84 15.91
C CYS A 196 15.22 -16.13 16.27
N ALA A 197 15.25 -14.93 16.80
CA ALA A 197 14.05 -14.25 17.28
C ALA A 197 13.10 -13.80 16.17
N CYS A 198 13.64 -13.44 15.00
CA CYS A 198 12.86 -12.97 13.86
C CYS A 198 13.09 -13.88 12.64
N PRO A 199 12.46 -15.07 12.57
CA PRO A 199 12.82 -16.11 11.61
C PRO A 199 12.29 -15.89 10.20
N GLY A 200 11.43 -14.90 9.96
CA GLY A 200 10.76 -14.74 8.69
C GLY A 200 10.25 -13.34 8.39
N CYS A 201 9.34 -13.26 7.41
CA CYS A 201 8.63 -12.03 7.08
C CYS A 201 7.30 -11.98 7.84
N GLY A 202 6.82 -10.76 8.09
CA GLY A 202 5.60 -10.50 8.84
C GLY A 202 5.79 -9.34 9.82
N SER A 203 4.70 -8.81 10.37
CA SER A 203 4.78 -7.78 11.42
C SER A 203 5.49 -8.34 12.65
N CYS A 204 6.43 -7.58 13.20
CA CYS A 204 7.24 -7.97 14.34
C CYS A 204 6.56 -7.67 15.70
N SER A 205 5.30 -7.27 15.70
CA SER A 205 4.50 -6.99 16.90
C SER A 205 3.08 -7.54 16.74
#